data_47e4eef2fa09074c7453e3327605af4b
#
_entry.id   47e4eef2fa09074c7453e3327605af4b
#
_cell.length_a   1.000
_cell.length_b   1.000
_cell.length_c   1.000
_cell.angle_alpha   90.00
_cell.angle_beta   90.00
_cell.angle_gamma   90.00
#
_symmetry.space_group_name_H-M   'P 1'
#
loop_
_entity.id
_entity.type
_entity.pdbx_description
1 polymer ?
#
loop_
_entity_poly.entity_id
_entity_poly.type
_entity_poly.pdbx_seq_one_letter_code
_entity_poly.pdbx_strand_id
1 'polypeptide(L)'
;INYCIRRYNQGNVVFGEYVLDLYTEMLESDCLISNHYLEYMHFKNILFVALALKKHTWAKAFVVKYESRLNPDIRSDMKYYGEGLIAFHEGEYEEAQLSLLQINNFNFVFHLNKEIYLLKIFYMCNSLLLESKLETLRSYLRQNKLLTVKTRKEYEFFYKKLKQLYRIKEQ
;
A
#
# COMPACT_ATOMS: atom_id res chain seq x y z
N ILE A 1 12.53 1.51 -16.50
CA ILE A 1 11.34 1.37 -15.65
C ILE A 1 10.61 2.70 -15.39
N ASN A 2 11.32 3.79 -15.03
CA ASN A 2 10.72 5.10 -14.73
C ASN A 2 9.84 5.68 -15.85
N TYR A 3 10.21 5.45 -17.11
CA TYR A 3 9.39 5.86 -18.26
C TYR A 3 8.05 5.10 -18.27
N CYS A 4 8.08 3.79 -18.13
CA CYS A 4 6.88 2.95 -18.12
C CYS A 4 5.97 3.28 -16.93
N ILE A 5 6.53 3.50 -15.74
CA ILE A 5 5.77 3.94 -14.55
C ILE A 5 5.08 5.28 -14.82
N ARG A 6 5.77 6.24 -15.45
CA ARG A 6 5.18 7.54 -15.79
C ARG A 6 4.02 7.39 -16.77
N ARG A 7 4.17 6.57 -17.82
CA ARG A 7 3.10 6.29 -18.80
C ARG A 7 1.91 5.59 -18.18
N TYR A 8 2.16 4.61 -17.31
CA TYR A 8 1.12 3.94 -16.52
C TYR A 8 0.33 4.92 -15.65
N ASN A 9 1.02 5.80 -14.92
CA ASN A 9 0.39 6.83 -14.08
C ASN A 9 -0.39 7.89 -14.87
N GLN A 10 -0.14 8.01 -16.17
CA GLN A 10 -0.91 8.83 -17.11
C GLN A 10 -2.16 8.11 -17.65
N GLY A 11 -2.48 6.93 -17.14
CA GLY A 11 -3.67 6.14 -17.52
C GLY A 11 -3.45 5.15 -18.67
N ASN A 12 -2.21 4.98 -19.15
CA ASN A 12 -1.92 3.99 -20.17
C ASN A 12 -1.69 2.61 -19.53
N VAL A 13 -2.76 1.83 -19.41
CA VAL A 13 -2.79 0.54 -18.69
C VAL A 13 -1.82 -0.49 -19.24
N VAL A 14 -1.55 -0.48 -20.56
CA VAL A 14 -0.60 -1.39 -21.22
C VAL A 14 0.79 -1.29 -20.60
N PHE A 15 1.20 -0.09 -20.18
CA PHE A 15 2.49 0.09 -19.51
C PHE A 15 2.56 -0.54 -18.12
N GLY A 16 1.44 -0.88 -17.50
CA GLY A 16 1.43 -1.64 -16.25
C GLY A 16 2.02 -3.04 -16.41
N GLU A 17 1.66 -3.75 -17.49
CA GLU A 17 2.24 -5.07 -17.81
C GLU A 17 3.75 -4.95 -18.02
N TYR A 18 4.20 -4.01 -18.86
CA TYR A 18 5.64 -3.77 -19.05
C TYR A 18 6.38 -3.42 -17.77
N VAL A 19 5.76 -2.66 -16.85
CA VAL A 19 6.36 -2.38 -15.55
C VAL A 19 6.53 -3.65 -14.73
N LEU A 20 5.53 -4.53 -14.72
CA LEU A 20 5.60 -5.78 -13.97
C LEU A 20 6.62 -6.76 -14.56
N ASP A 21 6.69 -6.86 -15.89
CA ASP A 21 7.67 -7.68 -16.59
C ASP A 21 9.10 -7.20 -16.29
N LEU A 22 9.35 -5.89 -16.40
CA LEU A 22 10.65 -5.30 -16.05
C LEU A 22 11.02 -5.53 -14.58
N TYR A 23 10.07 -5.41 -13.66
CA TYR A 23 10.33 -5.74 -12.25
C TYR A 23 10.67 -7.23 -12.06
N THR A 24 10.01 -8.12 -12.79
CA THR A 24 10.29 -9.55 -12.75
C THR A 24 11.72 -9.85 -13.22
N GLU A 25 12.15 -9.30 -14.35
CA GLU A 25 13.53 -9.40 -14.84
C GLU A 25 14.56 -8.84 -13.86
N MET A 26 14.26 -7.68 -13.25
CA MET A 26 15.14 -7.05 -12.26
C MET A 26 15.24 -7.87 -10.96
N LEU A 27 14.19 -8.58 -10.57
CA LEU A 27 14.20 -9.50 -9.42
C LEU A 27 15.04 -10.75 -9.71
N GLU A 28 14.93 -11.29 -10.93
CA GLU A 28 15.70 -12.48 -11.36
C GLU A 28 17.19 -12.20 -11.50
N SER A 29 17.54 -10.97 -11.91
CA SER A 29 18.93 -10.52 -12.04
C SER A 29 19.51 -9.91 -10.76
N ASP A 30 18.80 -9.96 -9.64
CA ASP A 30 19.18 -9.35 -8.36
C ASP A 30 19.45 -7.83 -8.40
N CYS A 31 19.03 -7.14 -9.48
CA CYS A 31 19.25 -5.69 -9.64
C CYS A 31 18.52 -4.82 -8.58
N LEU A 32 17.55 -5.38 -7.86
CA LEU A 32 16.80 -4.71 -6.80
C LEU A 32 17.33 -5.01 -5.39
N ILE A 33 18.42 -5.76 -5.30
CA ILE A 33 19.05 -6.11 -4.04
C ILE A 33 20.08 -5.03 -3.66
N SER A 34 19.97 -4.51 -2.46
CA SER A 34 20.91 -3.57 -1.86
C SER A 34 21.25 -4.07 -0.46
N ASN A 35 22.54 -4.06 -0.08
CA ASN A 35 23.00 -4.54 1.21
C ASN A 35 22.47 -5.97 1.55
N HIS A 36 22.48 -6.88 0.59
CA HIS A 36 21.99 -8.26 0.67
C HIS A 36 20.46 -8.41 0.78
N TYR A 37 19.67 -7.34 0.74
CA TYR A 37 18.23 -7.37 0.89
C TYR A 37 17.51 -6.71 -0.27
N LEU A 38 16.31 -7.20 -0.57
CA LEU A 38 15.36 -6.51 -1.43
C LEU A 38 14.84 -5.25 -0.71
N GLU A 39 15.02 -4.10 -1.34
CA GLU A 39 14.51 -2.84 -0.81
C GLU A 39 12.99 -2.87 -0.66
N TYR A 40 12.47 -2.54 0.53
CA TYR A 40 11.03 -2.58 0.82
C TYR A 40 10.19 -1.70 -0.12
N MET A 41 10.76 -0.60 -0.62
CA MET A 41 10.09 0.26 -1.58
C MET A 41 9.84 -0.44 -2.91
N HIS A 42 10.80 -1.25 -3.38
CA HIS A 42 10.61 -2.07 -4.58
C HIS A 42 9.57 -3.15 -4.33
N PHE A 43 9.67 -3.89 -3.22
CA PHE A 43 8.66 -4.89 -2.84
C PHE A 43 7.24 -4.31 -2.86
N LYS A 44 7.05 -3.15 -2.21
CA LYS A 44 5.77 -2.44 -2.19
C LYS A 44 5.30 -2.05 -3.60
N ASN A 45 6.18 -1.43 -4.40
CA ASN A 45 5.82 -0.94 -5.73
C ASN A 45 5.44 -2.07 -6.69
N ILE A 46 6.16 -3.19 -6.64
CA ILE A 46 5.86 -4.40 -7.41
C ILE A 46 4.48 -4.93 -7.05
N LEU A 47 4.22 -5.08 -5.74
CA LEU A 47 2.93 -5.54 -5.25
C LEU A 47 1.78 -4.62 -5.70
N PHE A 48 1.96 -3.31 -5.62
CA PHE A 48 0.97 -2.34 -6.09
C PHE A 48 0.65 -2.50 -7.57
N VAL A 49 1.66 -2.66 -8.43
CA VAL A 49 1.45 -2.85 -9.87
C VAL A 49 0.71 -4.14 -10.13
N ALA A 50 1.11 -5.25 -9.50
CA ALA A 50 0.45 -6.55 -9.66
C ALA A 50 -1.03 -6.49 -9.24
N LEU A 51 -1.34 -5.87 -8.10
CA LEU A 51 -2.72 -5.72 -7.61
C LEU A 51 -3.56 -4.79 -8.48
N ALA A 52 -2.98 -3.70 -8.98
CA ALA A 52 -3.65 -2.80 -9.92
C ALA A 52 -3.98 -3.48 -11.27
N LEU A 53 -3.18 -4.46 -11.68
CA LEU A 53 -3.42 -5.33 -12.83
C LEU A 53 -4.32 -6.53 -12.50
N LYS A 54 -4.85 -6.64 -11.28
CA LYS A 54 -5.67 -7.75 -10.78
C LYS A 54 -4.97 -9.12 -10.84
N LYS A 55 -3.64 -9.14 -10.80
CA LYS A 55 -2.81 -10.37 -10.81
C LYS A 55 -2.66 -10.94 -9.39
N HIS A 56 -3.75 -11.26 -8.72
CA HIS A 56 -3.78 -11.65 -7.30
C HIS A 56 -2.96 -12.91 -7.04
N THR A 57 -3.09 -13.94 -7.86
CA THR A 57 -2.32 -15.20 -7.73
C THR A 57 -0.81 -14.94 -7.86
N TRP A 58 -0.42 -14.10 -8.81
CA TRP A 58 0.97 -13.69 -8.97
C TRP A 58 1.47 -12.91 -7.74
N ALA A 59 0.65 -11.98 -7.21
CA ALA A 59 0.99 -11.20 -6.02
C ALA A 59 1.19 -12.08 -4.78
N LYS A 60 0.35 -13.10 -4.58
CA LYS A 60 0.52 -14.11 -3.51
C LYS A 60 1.85 -14.85 -3.64
N ALA A 61 2.13 -15.37 -4.83
CA ALA A 61 3.38 -16.06 -5.10
C ALA A 61 4.61 -15.15 -4.89
N PHE A 62 4.51 -13.89 -5.30
CA PHE A 62 5.56 -12.88 -5.11
C PHE A 62 5.84 -12.65 -3.63
N VAL A 63 4.83 -12.43 -2.78
CA VAL A 63 5.01 -12.21 -1.34
C VAL A 63 5.72 -13.42 -0.72
N VAL A 64 5.24 -14.64 -0.96
CA VAL A 64 5.84 -15.88 -0.43
C VAL A 64 7.28 -16.06 -0.88
N LYS A 65 7.57 -15.83 -2.17
CA LYS A 65 8.91 -16.03 -2.74
C LYS A 65 9.94 -15.03 -2.22
N TYR A 66 9.53 -13.76 -2.05
CA TYR A 66 10.46 -12.67 -1.80
C TYR A 66 10.44 -12.11 -0.37
N GLU A 67 9.53 -12.55 0.51
CA GLU A 67 9.53 -12.12 1.91
C GLU A 67 10.86 -12.41 2.61
N SER A 68 11.45 -13.58 2.35
CA SER A 68 12.73 -13.99 2.94
C SER A 68 13.93 -13.15 2.47
N ARG A 69 13.79 -12.46 1.33
CA ARG A 69 14.79 -11.55 0.77
C ARG A 69 14.75 -10.16 1.37
N LEU A 70 13.75 -9.84 2.18
CA LEU A 70 13.64 -8.56 2.90
C LEU A 70 14.54 -8.56 4.14
N ASN A 71 14.94 -7.35 4.57
CA ASN A 71 15.65 -7.17 5.82
C ASN A 71 14.86 -7.82 6.98
N PRO A 72 15.49 -8.65 7.83
CA PRO A 72 14.82 -9.33 8.95
C PRO A 72 14.02 -8.41 9.86
N ASP A 73 14.49 -7.17 10.09
CA ASP A 73 13.85 -6.21 11.01
C ASP A 73 12.45 -5.75 10.54
N ILE A 74 12.19 -5.83 9.23
CA ILE A 74 10.93 -5.36 8.64
C ILE A 74 10.17 -6.46 7.91
N ARG A 75 10.72 -7.67 7.85
CA ARG A 75 10.19 -8.80 7.07
C ARG A 75 8.75 -9.11 7.43
N SER A 76 8.47 -9.29 8.73
CA SER A 76 7.11 -9.62 9.19
C SER A 76 6.12 -8.50 8.86
N ASP A 77 6.51 -7.24 9.05
CA ASP A 77 5.66 -6.08 8.73
C ASP A 77 5.33 -6.04 7.23
N MET A 78 6.34 -6.27 6.37
CA MET A 78 6.15 -6.29 4.91
C MET A 78 5.33 -7.48 4.44
N LYS A 79 5.46 -8.65 5.09
CA LYS A 79 4.61 -9.81 4.86
C LYS A 79 3.15 -9.47 5.16
N TYR A 80 2.85 -9.02 6.38
CA TYR A 80 1.49 -8.65 6.78
C TYR A 80 0.92 -7.52 5.91
N TYR A 81 1.77 -6.58 5.48
CA TYR A 81 1.35 -5.56 4.54
C TYR A 81 0.96 -6.15 3.18
N GLY A 82 1.75 -7.07 2.66
CA GLY A 82 1.45 -7.77 1.40
C GLY A 82 0.15 -8.57 1.48
N GLU A 83 0.00 -9.39 2.51
CA GLU A 83 -1.20 -10.19 2.77
C GLU A 83 -2.45 -9.29 2.92
N GLY A 84 -2.35 -8.22 3.71
CA GLY A 84 -3.44 -7.29 3.91
C GLY A 84 -3.86 -6.55 2.64
N LEU A 85 -2.91 -6.16 1.78
CA LEU A 85 -3.22 -5.54 0.50
C LEU A 85 -3.89 -6.53 -0.47
N ILE A 86 -3.39 -7.75 -0.54
CA ILE A 86 -3.97 -8.79 -1.39
C ILE A 86 -5.42 -9.07 -0.96
N ALA A 87 -5.65 -9.33 0.33
CA ALA A 87 -6.98 -9.56 0.87
C ALA A 87 -7.92 -8.37 0.61
N PHE A 88 -7.44 -7.12 0.79
CA PHE A 88 -8.22 -5.93 0.44
C PHE A 88 -8.66 -5.90 -1.03
N HIS A 89 -7.77 -6.23 -1.96
CA HIS A 89 -8.08 -6.23 -3.39
C HIS A 89 -8.95 -7.42 -3.83
N GLU A 90 -8.98 -8.50 -3.05
CA GLU A 90 -9.88 -9.64 -3.21
C GLU A 90 -11.27 -9.39 -2.59
N GLY A 91 -11.43 -8.31 -1.80
CA GLY A 91 -12.67 -7.98 -1.11
C GLY A 91 -12.80 -8.62 0.28
N GLU A 92 -11.77 -9.32 0.74
CA GLU A 92 -11.70 -10.00 2.05
C GLU A 92 -11.29 -8.99 3.14
N TYR A 93 -12.21 -8.08 3.46
CA TYR A 93 -11.89 -6.90 4.27
C TYR A 93 -11.54 -7.22 5.73
N GLU A 94 -12.13 -8.27 6.31
CA GLU A 94 -11.83 -8.70 7.67
C GLU A 94 -10.40 -9.24 7.76
N GLU A 95 -10.00 -10.10 6.83
CA GLU A 95 -8.64 -10.63 6.74
C GLU A 95 -7.62 -9.53 6.46
N ALA A 96 -7.97 -8.59 5.56
CA ALA A 96 -7.15 -7.43 5.29
C ALA A 96 -6.91 -6.59 6.54
N GLN A 97 -7.95 -6.35 7.34
CA GLN A 97 -7.84 -5.61 8.59
C GLN A 97 -6.96 -6.34 9.60
N LEU A 98 -7.18 -7.64 9.81
CA LEU A 98 -6.40 -8.44 10.74
C LEU A 98 -4.91 -8.41 10.38
N SER A 99 -4.56 -8.62 9.11
CA SER A 99 -3.18 -8.57 8.64
C SER A 99 -2.55 -7.18 8.85
N LEU A 100 -3.23 -6.11 8.46
CA LEU A 100 -2.71 -4.75 8.60
C LEU A 100 -2.51 -4.33 10.07
N LEU A 101 -3.32 -4.85 11.00
CA LEU A 101 -3.17 -4.57 12.44
C LEU A 101 -1.94 -5.24 13.07
N GLN A 102 -1.37 -6.30 12.45
CA GLN A 102 -0.13 -6.95 12.93
C GLN A 102 1.12 -6.09 12.67
N ILE A 103 1.03 -5.05 11.87
CA ILE A 103 2.17 -4.22 11.46
C ILE A 103 2.61 -3.30 12.60
N ASN A 104 3.90 -3.34 12.94
CA ASN A 104 4.53 -2.56 14.01
C ASN A 104 5.14 -1.21 13.56
N ASN A 105 4.75 -0.64 12.45
CA ASN A 105 5.09 0.73 12.01
C ASN A 105 6.58 1.13 12.13
N PHE A 106 7.44 0.60 11.27
CA PHE A 106 8.86 0.92 11.31
C PHE A 106 9.23 2.34 10.81
N ASN A 107 8.34 3.03 10.09
CA ASN A 107 8.50 4.44 9.74
C ASN A 107 7.15 5.14 9.48
N PHE A 108 7.19 6.48 9.49
CA PHE A 108 5.96 7.30 9.39
C PHE A 108 5.24 7.19 8.04
N VAL A 109 5.96 6.97 6.93
CA VAL A 109 5.35 6.79 5.60
C VAL A 109 4.61 5.46 5.54
N PHE A 110 5.22 4.41 6.09
CA PHE A 110 4.61 3.09 6.14
C PHE A 110 3.37 3.07 7.06
N HIS A 111 3.47 3.76 8.20
CA HIS A 111 2.32 3.98 9.07
C HIS A 111 1.15 4.62 8.32
N LEU A 112 1.39 5.72 7.60
CA LEU A 112 0.35 6.38 6.81
C LEU A 112 -0.26 5.48 5.73
N ASN A 113 0.56 4.71 5.01
CA ASN A 113 0.07 3.77 4.01
C ASN A 113 -0.87 2.72 4.63
N LYS A 114 -0.51 2.17 5.79
CA LYS A 114 -1.35 1.25 6.56
C LYS A 114 -2.69 1.91 6.96
N GLU A 115 -2.63 3.10 7.56
CA GLU A 115 -3.83 3.82 8.01
C GLU A 115 -4.80 4.13 6.85
N ILE A 116 -4.28 4.45 5.65
CA ILE A 116 -5.10 4.65 4.45
C ILE A 116 -5.89 3.40 4.09
N TYR A 117 -5.25 2.22 4.13
CA TYR A 117 -5.96 0.98 3.83
C TYR A 117 -6.97 0.62 4.92
N LEU A 118 -6.63 0.80 6.20
CA LEU A 118 -7.59 0.60 7.29
C LEU A 118 -8.82 1.52 7.16
N LEU A 119 -8.63 2.79 6.81
CA LEU A 119 -9.73 3.72 6.56
C LEU A 119 -10.60 3.30 5.37
N LYS A 120 -10.00 2.79 4.29
CA LYS A 120 -10.76 2.23 3.15
C LYS A 120 -11.58 1.03 3.59
N ILE A 121 -11.00 0.12 4.39
CA ILE A 121 -11.69 -1.06 4.94
C ILE A 121 -12.87 -0.62 5.81
N PHE A 122 -12.67 0.32 6.75
CA PHE A 122 -13.76 0.82 7.59
C PHE A 122 -14.89 1.44 6.77
N TYR A 123 -14.57 2.14 5.68
CA TYR A 123 -15.57 2.67 4.75
C TYR A 123 -16.34 1.55 4.02
N MET A 124 -15.62 0.53 3.52
CA MET A 124 -16.25 -0.60 2.81
C MET A 124 -17.16 -1.42 3.72
N CYS A 125 -16.76 -1.62 4.96
CA CYS A 125 -17.50 -2.39 5.98
C CYS A 125 -18.57 -1.57 6.72
N ASN A 126 -18.80 -0.31 6.39
CA ASN A 126 -19.72 0.60 7.13
C ASN A 126 -19.41 0.67 8.64
N SER A 127 -18.13 0.67 9.00
CA SER A 127 -17.71 0.66 10.40
C SER A 127 -17.99 1.98 11.10
N LEU A 128 -18.62 1.90 12.29
CA LEU A 128 -18.84 3.05 13.17
C LEU A 128 -17.53 3.74 13.60
N LEU A 129 -16.40 3.04 13.49
CA LEU A 129 -15.08 3.59 13.82
C LEU A 129 -14.53 4.56 12.76
N LEU A 130 -15.12 4.61 11.56
CA LEU A 130 -14.57 5.38 10.45
C LEU A 130 -14.40 6.87 10.81
N GLU A 131 -15.40 7.49 11.42
CA GLU A 131 -15.35 8.92 11.75
C GLU A 131 -14.23 9.24 12.75
N SER A 132 -14.15 8.48 13.85
CA SER A 132 -13.10 8.66 14.86
C SER A 132 -11.69 8.43 14.29
N LYS A 133 -11.53 7.45 13.39
CA LYS A 133 -10.27 7.16 12.71
C LYS A 133 -9.89 8.23 11.68
N LEU A 134 -10.86 8.82 11.00
CA LEU A 134 -10.63 9.97 10.13
C LEU A 134 -10.10 11.19 10.92
N GLU A 135 -10.66 11.49 12.07
CA GLU A 135 -10.17 12.60 12.92
C GLU A 135 -8.78 12.29 13.51
N THR A 136 -8.50 11.02 13.81
CA THR A 136 -7.15 10.57 14.21
C THR A 136 -6.13 10.84 13.09
N LEU A 137 -6.44 10.44 11.84
CA LEU A 137 -5.58 10.74 10.69
C LEU A 137 -5.37 12.25 10.53
N ARG A 138 -6.44 13.04 10.63
CA ARG A 138 -6.34 14.50 10.51
C ARG A 138 -5.41 15.10 11.56
N SER A 139 -5.52 14.66 12.81
CA SER A 139 -4.67 15.11 13.90
C SER A 139 -3.21 14.72 13.66
N TYR A 140 -2.96 13.49 13.22
CA TYR A 140 -1.64 13.01 12.87
C TYR A 140 -0.99 13.85 11.74
N LEU A 141 -1.74 14.14 10.67
CA LEU A 141 -1.25 14.96 9.56
C LEU A 141 -0.88 16.38 9.99
N ARG A 142 -1.60 16.95 10.95
CA ARG A 142 -1.31 18.29 11.48
C ARG A 142 -0.07 18.32 12.37
N GLN A 143 0.14 17.29 13.17
CA GLN A 143 1.20 17.24 14.19
C GLN A 143 2.53 16.73 13.63
N ASN A 144 2.51 15.87 12.61
CA ASN A 144 3.73 15.27 12.08
C ASN A 144 4.53 16.25 11.22
N LYS A 145 5.65 16.76 11.80
CA LYS A 145 6.55 17.71 11.15
C LYS A 145 7.45 17.08 10.08
N LEU A 146 7.56 15.76 10.02
CA LEU A 146 8.41 15.04 9.06
C LEU A 146 7.75 14.95 7.66
N LEU A 147 6.45 15.24 7.56
CA LEU A 147 5.74 15.22 6.30
C LEU A 147 6.13 16.41 5.42
N THR A 148 6.54 16.12 4.19
CA THR A 148 6.70 17.18 3.18
C THR A 148 5.37 17.85 2.88
N VAL A 149 5.40 19.10 2.40
CA VAL A 149 4.18 19.82 2.01
C VAL A 149 3.38 19.06 0.96
N LYS A 150 4.06 18.43 0.00
CA LYS A 150 3.42 17.64 -1.06
C LYS A 150 2.71 16.42 -0.47
N THR A 151 3.43 15.62 0.31
CA THR A 151 2.88 14.40 0.94
C THR A 151 1.69 14.74 1.83
N ARG A 152 1.79 15.80 2.66
CA ARG A 152 0.68 16.27 3.49
C ARG A 152 -0.55 16.59 2.66
N LYS A 153 -0.43 17.35 1.56
CA LYS A 153 -1.54 17.70 0.67
C LYS A 153 -2.22 16.48 0.06
N GLU A 154 -1.45 15.46 -0.33
CA GLU A 154 -1.98 14.21 -0.89
C GLU A 154 -2.86 13.47 0.13
N TYR A 155 -2.39 13.32 1.38
CA TYR A 155 -3.17 12.67 2.44
C TYR A 155 -4.36 13.52 2.93
N GLU A 156 -4.23 14.85 2.98
CA GLU A 156 -5.36 15.75 3.26
C GLU A 156 -6.44 15.69 2.17
N PHE A 157 -6.04 15.55 0.91
CA PHE A 157 -6.99 15.33 -0.19
C PHE A 157 -7.74 14.02 -0.01
N PHE A 158 -7.03 12.91 0.28
CA PHE A 158 -7.66 11.63 0.58
C PHE A 158 -8.64 11.73 1.74
N TYR A 159 -8.23 12.34 2.87
CA TYR A 159 -9.09 12.58 4.03
C TYR A 159 -10.39 13.30 3.64
N LYS A 160 -10.28 14.42 2.91
CA LYS A 160 -11.43 15.21 2.49
C LYS A 160 -12.38 14.41 1.60
N LYS A 161 -11.84 13.64 0.66
CA LYS A 161 -12.65 12.81 -0.26
C LYS A 161 -13.34 11.66 0.47
N LEU A 162 -12.65 10.96 1.34
CA LEU A 162 -13.25 9.87 2.10
C LEU A 162 -14.33 10.38 3.06
N LYS A 163 -14.11 11.51 3.72
CA LYS A 163 -15.12 12.15 4.58
C LYS A 163 -16.36 12.62 3.79
N GLN A 164 -16.17 13.11 2.56
CA GLN A 164 -17.27 13.46 1.67
C GLN A 164 -18.09 12.23 1.27
N LEU A 165 -17.43 11.14 0.85
CA LEU A 165 -18.09 9.88 0.49
C LEU A 165 -18.85 9.27 1.68
N TYR A 166 -18.28 9.31 2.88
CA TYR A 166 -18.93 8.83 4.10
C TYR A 166 -20.23 9.57 4.36
N ARG A 167 -20.23 10.93 4.28
CA ARG A 167 -21.44 11.75 4.47
C ARG A 167 -22.53 11.47 3.44
N ILE A 168 -22.18 11.19 2.18
CA ILE A 168 -23.15 10.83 1.13
C ILE A 168 -23.79 9.46 1.44
N LYS A 169 -23.03 8.55 2.03
CA LYS A 169 -23.50 7.19 2.34
C LYS A 169 -24.47 7.16 3.54
N GLU A 170 -24.40 8.15 4.44
CA GLU A 170 -25.27 8.26 5.62
C GLU A 170 -26.59 9.02 5.33
N GLN A 171 -26.73 9.61 4.15
CA GLN A 171 -27.98 10.23 3.65
C GLN A 171 -28.89 9.22 2.97
#